data_b2d9e295f4d442f983010094c391fcd6
#
_entry.id   b2d9e295f4d442f983010094c391fcd6
#
_cell.length_a   1.000
_cell.length_b   1.000
_cell.length_c   1.000
_cell.angle_alpha   90.00
_cell.angle_beta   90.00
_cell.angle_gamma   90.00
#
_symmetry.space_group_name_H-M   'P 1'
#
loop_
_entity.id
_entity.type
_entity.pdbx_description
1 polymer ?
#
loop_
_entity_poly.entity_id
_entity_poly.type
_entity_poly.pdbx_seq_one_letter_code
_entity_poly.pdbx_strand_id
1 'polypeptide(L)'
;MVYLVEAADDICYQMMDIEDAHKLKILTTEETKELLLAYFADERQTHIRKTFDIVKDTNEQIAYLRSSVIGLLIKECTQVFLNNETEILSGTFEGALIKHISERPGKAYKHCSEVSFSKIYRSRDVLDIELAGFRVI
;
A
#
# COMPACT_ATOMS: atom_id res chain seq x y z
N MET A 1 -17.12 -5.72 -12.34
CA MET A 1 -17.31 -4.43 -11.64
C MET A 1 -16.89 -4.49 -10.17
N VAL A 2 -17.40 -5.46 -9.43
CA VAL A 2 -17.05 -5.64 -8.01
C VAL A 2 -15.56 -5.80 -7.79
N TYR A 3 -14.89 -6.56 -8.64
CA TYR A 3 -13.44 -6.80 -8.53
C TYR A 3 -12.61 -5.51 -8.66
N LEU A 4 -13.00 -4.62 -9.55
CA LEU A 4 -12.29 -3.35 -9.75
C LEU A 4 -12.50 -2.39 -8.58
N VAL A 5 -13.71 -2.32 -8.04
CA VAL A 5 -14.03 -1.50 -6.88
C VAL A 5 -13.29 -2.03 -5.64
N GLU A 6 -13.30 -3.34 -5.45
CA GLU A 6 -12.58 -4.00 -4.35
C GLU A 6 -11.06 -3.72 -4.43
N ALA A 7 -10.48 -3.83 -5.63
CA ALA A 7 -9.05 -3.53 -5.82
C ALA A 7 -8.74 -2.06 -5.52
N ALA A 8 -9.59 -1.15 -5.95
CA ALA A 8 -9.41 0.28 -5.66
C ALA A 8 -9.46 0.54 -4.16
N ASP A 9 -10.40 -0.07 -3.45
CA ASP A 9 -10.50 0.05 -2.00
C ASP A 9 -9.26 -0.53 -1.30
N ASP A 10 -8.81 -1.72 -1.70
CA ASP A 10 -7.63 -2.37 -1.13
C ASP A 10 -6.38 -1.50 -1.27
N ILE A 11 -6.17 -0.93 -2.46
CA ILE A 11 -5.03 -0.06 -2.74
C ILE A 11 -5.11 1.21 -1.90
N CYS A 12 -6.27 1.86 -1.89
CA CYS A 12 -6.46 3.10 -1.14
C CYS A 12 -6.29 2.91 0.35
N TYR A 13 -6.87 1.86 0.93
CA TYR A 13 -6.75 1.59 2.36
C TYR A 13 -5.30 1.35 2.76
N GLN A 14 -4.55 0.57 1.99
CA GLN A 14 -3.15 0.32 2.31
C GLN A 14 -2.33 1.61 2.28
N MET A 15 -2.50 2.41 1.23
CA MET A 15 -1.75 3.67 1.09
C MET A 15 -2.12 4.66 2.19
N MET A 16 -3.38 4.74 2.56
CA MET A 16 -3.83 5.59 3.66
C MET A 16 -3.22 5.16 4.99
N ASP A 17 -3.20 3.85 5.27
CA ASP A 17 -2.62 3.31 6.50
C ASP A 17 -1.13 3.61 6.60
N ILE A 18 -0.39 3.42 5.52
CA ILE A 18 1.06 3.71 5.49
C ILE A 18 1.32 5.21 5.68
N GLU A 19 0.54 6.04 5.01
CA GLU A 19 0.67 7.50 5.13
C GLU A 19 0.35 7.98 6.54
N ASP A 20 -0.72 7.47 7.13
CA ASP A 20 -1.10 7.80 8.50
C ASP A 20 -0.04 7.34 9.51
N ALA A 21 0.50 6.14 9.31
CA ALA A 21 1.58 5.62 10.15
C ALA A 21 2.82 6.51 10.08
N HIS A 22 3.13 7.03 8.91
CA HIS A 22 4.24 7.96 8.74
C HIS A 22 3.96 9.30 9.42
N LYS A 23 2.76 9.86 9.27
CA LYS A 23 2.36 11.12 9.89
C LYS A 23 2.36 11.04 11.41
N LEU A 24 1.94 9.91 11.97
CA LEU A 24 1.90 9.68 13.40
C LEU A 24 3.24 9.21 13.98
N LYS A 25 4.27 9.13 13.14
CA LYS A 25 5.62 8.68 13.52
C LYS A 25 5.68 7.24 14.02
N ILE A 26 4.69 6.44 13.70
CA ILE A 26 4.69 4.99 13.94
C ILE A 26 5.72 4.33 13.02
N LEU A 27 5.80 4.80 11.77
CA LEU A 27 6.84 4.44 10.82
C LEU A 27 7.78 5.63 10.63
N THR A 28 9.07 5.35 10.59
CA THR A 28 10.07 6.39 10.25
C THR A 28 9.97 6.70 8.75
N THR A 29 10.52 7.84 8.36
CA THR A 29 10.60 8.22 6.95
C THR A 29 11.34 7.17 6.13
N GLU A 30 12.46 6.67 6.65
CA GLU A 30 13.26 5.64 5.96
C GLU A 30 12.49 4.33 5.81
N GLU A 31 11.82 3.88 6.86
CA GLU A 31 10.96 2.68 6.80
C GLU A 31 9.87 2.83 5.75
N THR A 32 9.20 3.98 5.73
CA THR A 32 8.14 4.27 4.77
C THR A 32 8.65 4.24 3.33
N LYS A 33 9.80 4.89 3.08
CA LYS A 33 10.42 4.90 1.75
C LYS A 33 10.79 3.49 1.30
N GLU A 34 11.39 2.69 2.18
CA GLU A 34 11.76 1.32 1.85
C GLU A 34 10.57 0.45 1.52
N LEU A 35 9.49 0.55 2.30
CA LEU A 35 8.25 -0.18 2.04
C LEU A 35 7.69 0.14 0.66
N LEU A 36 7.65 1.40 0.31
CA LEU A 36 7.10 1.85 -0.97
C LEU A 36 8.03 1.54 -2.14
N LEU A 37 9.35 1.68 -1.96
CA LEU A 37 10.32 1.35 -3.00
C LEU A 37 10.33 -0.14 -3.34
N ALA A 38 10.01 -1.00 -2.40
CA ALA A 38 9.99 -2.46 -2.61
C ALA A 38 9.01 -2.90 -3.71
N TYR A 39 8.03 -2.07 -4.06
CA TYR A 39 7.12 -2.35 -5.17
C TYR A 39 7.79 -2.33 -6.53
N PHE A 40 8.93 -1.65 -6.66
CA PHE A 40 9.57 -1.39 -7.94
C PHE A 40 10.80 -2.25 -8.17
N ALA A 41 11.10 -2.53 -9.45
CA ALA A 41 12.34 -3.17 -9.86
C ALA A 41 13.53 -2.26 -9.53
N ASP A 42 14.73 -2.85 -9.41
CA ASP A 42 15.94 -2.13 -8.99
C ASP A 42 16.25 -0.92 -9.87
N GLU A 43 16.07 -1.05 -11.19
CA GLU A 43 16.28 0.04 -12.14
C GLU A 43 15.33 1.21 -11.86
N ARG A 44 14.07 0.90 -11.59
CA ARG A 44 13.07 1.92 -11.28
C ARG A 44 13.35 2.57 -9.94
N GLN A 45 13.79 1.80 -8.95
CA GLN A 45 14.19 2.33 -7.65
C GLN A 45 15.33 3.35 -7.80
N THR A 46 16.32 3.03 -8.62
CA THR A 46 17.44 3.94 -8.92
C THR A 46 16.93 5.26 -9.49
N HIS A 47 16.03 5.18 -10.45
CA HIS A 47 15.42 6.37 -11.05
C HIS A 47 14.66 7.21 -10.04
N ILE A 48 13.88 6.57 -9.18
CA ILE A 48 13.11 7.25 -8.13
C ILE A 48 14.07 7.95 -7.13
N ARG A 49 15.14 7.28 -6.73
CA ARG A 49 16.14 7.86 -5.83
C ARG A 49 16.82 9.09 -6.44
N LYS A 50 17.04 9.10 -7.75
CA LYS A 50 17.56 10.28 -8.46
C LYS A 50 16.59 11.45 -8.39
N THR A 51 15.29 11.17 -8.46
CA THR A 51 14.26 12.19 -8.32
C THR A 51 14.33 12.84 -6.95
N PHE A 52 14.68 12.09 -5.90
CA PHE A 52 14.84 12.62 -4.55
C PHE A 52 16.00 13.58 -4.39
N ASP A 53 17.00 13.53 -5.29
CA ASP A 53 18.07 14.52 -5.32
C ASP A 53 17.56 15.89 -5.75
N ILE A 54 16.48 15.94 -6.49
CA ILE A 54 15.83 17.17 -6.96
C ILE A 54 14.73 17.60 -6.00
N VAL A 55 13.88 16.67 -5.58
CA VAL A 55 12.77 16.91 -4.63
C VAL A 55 13.30 16.65 -3.23
N LYS A 56 13.58 17.71 -2.47
CA LYS A 56 14.21 17.63 -1.15
C LYS A 56 13.23 17.50 0.01
N ASP A 57 11.98 17.95 -0.16
CA ASP A 57 10.98 17.87 0.89
C ASP A 57 10.57 16.41 1.11
N THR A 58 10.68 15.96 2.36
CA THR A 58 10.34 14.60 2.78
C THR A 58 8.89 14.25 2.44
N ASN A 59 7.96 15.16 2.73
CA ASN A 59 6.53 14.91 2.46
C ASN A 59 6.25 14.79 0.97
N GLU A 60 6.93 15.60 0.15
CA GLU A 60 6.82 15.50 -1.31
C GLU A 60 7.42 14.21 -1.84
N GLN A 61 8.53 13.75 -1.27
CA GLN A 61 9.14 12.47 -1.63
C GLN A 61 8.19 11.31 -1.34
N ILE A 62 7.56 11.29 -0.18
CA ILE A 62 6.59 10.27 0.20
C ILE A 62 5.36 10.33 -0.70
N ALA A 63 4.85 11.52 -1.00
CA ALA A 63 3.72 11.70 -1.91
C ALA A 63 4.03 11.19 -3.32
N TYR A 64 5.23 11.44 -3.81
CA TYR A 64 5.67 10.92 -5.11
C TYR A 64 5.71 9.39 -5.12
N LEU A 65 6.30 8.79 -4.08
CA LEU A 65 6.33 7.33 -3.95
C LEU A 65 4.93 6.73 -3.87
N ARG A 66 4.07 7.31 -3.05
CA ARG A 66 2.67 6.87 -2.91
C ARG A 66 1.96 6.88 -4.26
N SER A 67 2.04 7.99 -4.98
CA SER A 67 1.42 8.11 -6.29
C SER A 67 1.96 7.10 -7.29
N SER A 68 3.27 6.86 -7.26
CA SER A 68 3.92 5.89 -8.14
C SER A 68 3.47 4.45 -7.82
N VAL A 69 3.35 4.11 -6.54
CA VAL A 69 2.87 2.79 -6.11
C VAL A 69 1.42 2.59 -6.52
N ILE A 70 0.57 3.59 -6.30
CA ILE A 70 -0.85 3.54 -6.68
C ILE A 70 -0.96 3.29 -8.20
N GLY A 71 -0.20 4.03 -8.99
CA GLY A 71 -0.19 3.85 -10.46
C GLY A 71 0.23 2.45 -10.86
N LEU A 72 1.27 1.91 -10.23
CA LEU A 72 1.74 0.56 -10.49
C LEU A 72 0.66 -0.48 -10.14
N LEU A 73 0.04 -0.36 -8.98
CA LEU A 73 -0.97 -1.32 -8.53
C LEU A 73 -2.23 -1.26 -9.39
N ILE A 74 -2.64 -0.07 -9.81
CA ILE A 74 -3.78 0.09 -10.74
C ILE A 74 -3.48 -0.62 -12.05
N LYS A 75 -2.28 -0.43 -12.60
CA LYS A 75 -1.85 -1.07 -13.83
C LYS A 75 -1.85 -2.59 -13.69
N GLU A 76 -1.28 -3.11 -12.59
CA GLU A 76 -1.22 -4.54 -12.32
C GLU A 76 -2.61 -5.16 -12.18
N CYS A 77 -3.49 -4.54 -11.41
CA CYS A 77 -4.86 -5.04 -11.22
C CYS A 77 -5.68 -4.98 -12.50
N THR A 78 -5.51 -3.91 -13.30
CA THR A 78 -6.17 -3.79 -14.59
C THR A 78 -5.73 -4.91 -15.52
N GLN A 79 -4.45 -5.23 -15.54
CA GLN A 79 -3.90 -6.30 -16.36
C GLN A 79 -4.46 -7.67 -15.94
N VAL A 80 -4.56 -7.93 -14.64
CA VAL A 80 -5.18 -9.15 -14.12
C VAL A 80 -6.64 -9.25 -14.56
N PHE A 81 -7.38 -8.16 -14.46
CA PHE A 81 -8.78 -8.11 -14.89
C PHE A 81 -8.93 -8.45 -16.37
N LEU A 82 -8.11 -7.83 -17.22
CA LEU A 82 -8.15 -8.06 -18.67
C LEU A 82 -7.75 -9.47 -19.04
N ASN A 83 -6.75 -10.03 -18.38
CA ASN A 83 -6.26 -11.38 -18.63
C ASN A 83 -7.25 -12.47 -18.18
N ASN A 84 -8.15 -12.14 -17.25
CA ASN A 84 -9.10 -13.08 -16.67
C ASN A 84 -10.55 -12.67 -16.92
N GLU A 85 -10.79 -11.85 -17.93
CA GLU A 85 -12.12 -11.33 -18.25
C GLU A 85 -13.16 -12.43 -18.42
N THR A 86 -12.81 -13.50 -19.11
CA THR A 86 -13.72 -14.64 -19.34
C THR A 86 -14.14 -15.30 -18.03
N GLU A 87 -13.19 -15.57 -17.13
CA GLU A 87 -13.48 -16.17 -15.83
C GLU A 87 -14.29 -15.24 -14.94
N ILE A 88 -14.02 -13.94 -15.02
CA ILE A 88 -14.76 -12.93 -14.24
C ILE A 88 -16.20 -12.86 -14.71
N LEU A 89 -16.43 -12.83 -16.01
CA LEU A 89 -17.76 -12.78 -16.59
C LEU A 89 -18.57 -14.07 -16.32
N SER A 90 -17.90 -15.22 -16.30
CA SER A 90 -18.55 -16.51 -16.02
C SER A 90 -18.72 -16.80 -14.54
N GLY A 91 -18.14 -15.97 -13.66
CA GLY A 91 -18.23 -16.17 -12.21
C GLY A 91 -17.27 -17.23 -11.67
N THR A 92 -16.30 -17.68 -12.45
CA THR A 92 -15.34 -18.72 -12.04
C THR A 92 -14.02 -18.15 -11.50
N PHE A 93 -13.80 -16.84 -11.59
CA PHE A 93 -12.61 -16.20 -11.05
C PHE A 93 -12.68 -16.16 -9.52
N GLU A 94 -11.62 -16.61 -8.86
CA GLU A 94 -11.57 -16.66 -7.41
C GLU A 94 -10.56 -15.66 -6.83
N GLY A 95 -10.94 -15.03 -5.72
CA GLY A 95 -10.11 -14.11 -4.98
C GLY A 95 -10.13 -12.69 -5.52
N ALA A 96 -9.41 -11.80 -4.85
CA ALA A 96 -9.29 -10.40 -5.23
C ALA A 96 -8.24 -10.21 -6.33
N LEU A 97 -8.39 -9.18 -7.16
CA LEU A 97 -7.42 -8.87 -8.22
C LEU A 97 -6.00 -8.67 -7.64
N ILE A 98 -5.90 -8.04 -6.49
CA ILE A 98 -4.62 -7.76 -5.83
C ILE A 98 -3.83 -9.02 -5.50
N LYS A 99 -4.49 -10.17 -5.37
CA LYS A 99 -3.82 -11.44 -5.05
C LYS A 99 -3.19 -12.10 -6.28
N HIS A 100 -3.50 -11.62 -7.46
CA HIS A 100 -3.02 -12.20 -8.73
C HIS A 100 -2.03 -11.33 -9.48
N ILE A 101 -1.56 -10.23 -8.88
CA ILE A 101 -0.58 -9.34 -9.50
C ILE A 101 0.81 -9.99 -9.54
N SER A 102 1.74 -9.38 -10.27
CA SER A 102 3.10 -9.86 -10.42
C SER A 102 3.78 -10.10 -9.08
N GLU A 103 4.78 -10.99 -9.07
CA GLU A 103 5.43 -11.44 -7.84
C GLU A 103 6.01 -10.30 -6.99
N ARG A 104 6.78 -9.40 -7.59
CA ARG A 104 7.43 -8.32 -6.84
C ARG A 104 6.42 -7.35 -6.20
N PRO A 105 5.47 -6.77 -6.94
CA PRO A 105 4.43 -5.96 -6.31
C PRO A 105 3.56 -6.75 -5.33
N GLY A 106 3.28 -8.00 -5.61
CA GLY A 106 2.50 -8.86 -4.72
C GLY A 106 3.18 -9.08 -3.38
N LYS A 107 4.47 -9.37 -3.38
CA LYS A 107 5.26 -9.52 -2.15
C LYS A 107 5.36 -8.22 -1.38
N ALA A 108 5.56 -7.10 -2.08
CA ALA A 108 5.63 -5.79 -1.47
C ALA A 108 4.29 -5.42 -0.81
N TYR A 109 3.19 -5.68 -1.49
CA TYR A 109 1.84 -5.45 -0.96
C TYR A 109 1.61 -6.26 0.32
N LYS A 110 1.95 -7.54 0.30
CA LYS A 110 1.81 -8.43 1.46
C LYS A 110 2.66 -7.94 2.63
N HIS A 111 3.91 -7.57 2.36
CA HIS A 111 4.82 -7.06 3.39
C HIS A 111 4.30 -5.76 3.99
N CYS A 112 3.83 -4.82 3.19
CA CYS A 112 3.22 -3.58 3.66
C CYS A 112 2.00 -3.86 4.55
N SER A 113 1.16 -4.82 4.16
CA SER A 113 -0.01 -5.21 4.94
C SER A 113 0.38 -5.77 6.30
N GLU A 114 1.41 -6.61 6.34
CA GLU A 114 1.93 -7.20 7.58
C GLU A 114 2.51 -6.14 8.51
N VAL A 115 3.30 -5.21 7.98
CA VAL A 115 3.90 -4.12 8.76
C VAL A 115 2.81 -3.18 9.27
N SER A 116 1.85 -2.82 8.45
CA SER A 116 0.74 -1.95 8.84
C SER A 116 -0.08 -2.60 9.95
N PHE A 117 -0.44 -3.86 9.79
CA PHE A 117 -1.20 -4.59 10.80
C PHE A 117 -0.43 -4.66 12.12
N SER A 118 0.84 -5.02 12.08
CA SER A 118 1.67 -5.16 13.27
C SER A 118 1.87 -3.84 14.01
N LYS A 119 2.24 -2.77 13.30
CA LYS A 119 2.59 -1.50 13.92
C LYS A 119 1.37 -0.62 14.23
N ILE A 120 0.44 -0.51 13.30
CA ILE A 120 -0.73 0.36 13.46
C ILE A 120 -1.72 -0.27 14.44
N TYR A 121 -1.94 -1.57 14.33
CA TYR A 121 -2.84 -2.29 15.22
C TYR A 121 -2.41 -2.19 16.68
N ARG A 122 -1.12 -2.36 16.95
CA ARG A 122 -0.57 -2.22 18.32
C ARG A 122 -0.78 -0.81 18.85
N SER A 123 -0.60 0.21 18.03
CA SER A 123 -0.82 1.59 18.44
C SER A 123 -2.29 1.86 18.73
N ARG A 124 -3.19 1.30 17.94
CA ARG A 124 -4.64 1.41 18.18
C ARG A 124 -5.08 0.71 19.46
N ASP A 125 -4.52 -0.45 19.73
CA ASP A 125 -4.81 -1.18 20.98
C ASP A 125 -4.46 -0.34 22.20
N VAL A 126 -3.28 0.27 22.22
CA VAL A 126 -2.86 1.15 23.30
C VAL A 126 -3.81 2.35 23.41
N LEU A 127 -4.15 2.96 22.30
CA LEU A 127 -5.06 4.09 22.25
C LEU A 127 -6.45 3.73 22.75
N ASP A 128 -6.98 2.58 22.34
CA ASP A 128 -8.30 2.10 22.76
C ASP A 128 -8.34 1.84 24.25
N ILE A 129 -7.29 1.29 24.82
CA ILE A 129 -7.17 1.06 26.26
C ILE A 129 -7.17 2.40 27.02
N GLU A 130 -6.44 3.40 26.52
CA GLU A 130 -6.42 4.73 27.12
C GLU A 130 -7.78 5.40 27.04
N LEU A 131 -8.46 5.32 25.90
CA LEU A 131 -9.81 5.87 25.72
C LEU A 131 -10.82 5.16 26.62
N ALA A 132 -10.73 3.85 26.76
CA ALA A 132 -11.59 3.08 27.66
C ALA A 132 -11.39 3.52 29.12
N GLY A 133 -10.13 3.75 29.51
CA GLY A 133 -9.81 4.29 30.83
C GLY A 133 -10.45 5.66 31.10
N PHE A 134 -10.43 6.53 30.10
CA PHE A 134 -11.06 7.84 30.19
C PHE A 134 -12.58 7.77 30.35
N ARG A 135 -13.22 6.81 29.72
CA ARG A 135 -14.68 6.64 29.77
C ARG A 135 -15.20 6.09 31.10
N VAL A 136 -14.36 5.33 31.78
CA VAL A 136 -14.72 4.72 33.06
C VAL A 136 -14.65 5.73 34.21
N ILE A 137 -13.86 6.78 34.05
CA ILE A 137 -13.72 7.83 35.04
C ILE A 137 -14.79 8.90 34.85
#